data_83490ace11eb3cdc7aae775dc71364a3
#
_entry.id   83490ace11eb3cdc7aae775dc71364a3
#
_cell.length_a   1.000
_cell.length_b   1.000
_cell.length_c   1.000
_cell.angle_alpha   90.00
_cell.angle_beta   90.00
_cell.angle_gamma   90.00
#
_symmetry.space_group_name_H-M   'P 1'
#
loop_
_entity.id
_entity.type
_entity.pdbx_description
1 polymer ?
#
loop_
_entity_poly.entity_id
_entity_poly.type
_entity_poly.pdbx_seq_one_letter_code
_entity_poly.pdbx_strand_id
1 'polypeptide(L)'
;MREYMMNLVGKEAIITESPNSRLVGVHGTIIDETRNTISIKDGRRARVVPKQLCELNIGSDKNPVNIHGRAICFRQEDRIKEYRKIMKEISRVGVK
;
A
#
# COMPACT_ATOMS: atom_id res chain seq x y z
N MET A 1 6.25 9.04 7.58
CA MET A 1 5.03 9.75 7.18
C MET A 1 5.00 10.14 5.71
N ARG A 2 6.10 10.60 5.23
CA ARG A 2 6.29 10.92 3.82
C ARG A 2 5.89 9.79 2.86
N GLU A 3 6.20 8.55 3.24
CA GLU A 3 5.91 7.35 2.48
C GLU A 3 4.43 7.14 2.22
N TYR A 4 3.58 7.61 3.14
CA TYR A 4 2.14 7.50 2.99
C TYR A 4 1.57 8.53 2.02
N MET A 5 2.37 9.54 1.67
CA MET A 5 2.00 10.59 0.73
C MET A 5 2.55 10.35 -0.67
N MET A 6 3.44 9.38 -0.84
CA MET A 6 4.06 9.14 -2.13
C MET A 6 3.08 8.56 -3.15
N ASN A 7 3.38 8.78 -4.42
CA ASN A 7 2.65 8.13 -5.50
C ASN A 7 3.07 6.65 -5.54
N LEU A 8 2.12 5.77 -5.35
CA LEU A 8 2.39 4.33 -5.32
C LEU A 8 2.54 3.72 -6.70
N VAL A 9 1.89 4.28 -7.71
CA VAL A 9 1.96 3.73 -9.08
C VAL A 9 3.39 3.82 -9.60
N GLY A 10 3.89 2.71 -10.11
CA GLY A 10 5.26 2.59 -10.59
C GLY A 10 6.24 2.05 -9.57
N LYS A 11 5.82 1.90 -8.32
CA LYS A 11 6.67 1.35 -7.26
C LYS A 11 6.56 -0.17 -7.21
N GLU A 12 7.65 -0.82 -6.80
CA GLU A 12 7.62 -2.23 -6.50
C GLU A 12 6.99 -2.45 -5.12
N ALA A 13 6.23 -3.52 -4.99
CA ALA A 13 5.55 -3.83 -3.74
C ALA A 13 5.50 -5.32 -3.50
N ILE A 14 5.45 -5.70 -2.24
CA ILE A 14 5.18 -7.08 -1.81
C ILE A 14 4.21 -7.04 -0.63
N ILE A 15 3.23 -7.92 -0.66
CA ILE A 15 2.28 -8.08 0.44
C ILE A 15 2.94 -8.93 1.51
N THR A 16 3.12 -8.35 2.69
CA THR A 16 3.78 -9.05 3.81
C THR A 16 2.78 -9.65 4.77
N GLU A 17 1.59 -9.04 4.92
CA GLU A 17 0.53 -9.57 5.76
C GLU A 17 -0.83 -9.34 5.12
N SER A 18 -1.71 -10.32 5.28
CA SER A 18 -3.09 -10.24 4.80
C SER A 18 -3.91 -11.32 5.49
N PRO A 19 -5.20 -11.03 5.81
CA PRO A 19 -6.12 -12.09 6.27
C PRO A 19 -6.34 -13.17 5.22
N ASN A 20 -6.18 -12.81 3.95
CA ASN A 20 -6.22 -13.78 2.86
C ASN A 20 -4.81 -14.27 2.60
N SER A 21 -4.51 -15.49 3.06
CA SER A 21 -3.17 -16.06 2.94
C SER A 21 -2.68 -16.19 1.49
N ARG A 22 -3.59 -16.22 0.52
CA ARG A 22 -3.24 -16.28 -0.89
C ARG A 22 -2.59 -14.99 -1.38
N LEU A 23 -2.81 -13.89 -0.68
CA LEU A 23 -2.24 -12.60 -1.04
C LEU A 23 -0.85 -12.38 -0.44
N VAL A 24 -0.51 -13.09 0.64
CA VAL A 24 0.81 -12.96 1.26
C VAL A 24 1.87 -13.44 0.27
N GLY A 25 2.88 -12.59 0.04
CA GLY A 25 3.93 -12.87 -0.92
C GLY A 25 3.66 -12.41 -2.34
N VAL A 26 2.45 -11.93 -2.64
CA VAL A 26 2.16 -11.31 -3.94
C VAL A 26 3.05 -10.09 -4.09
N HIS A 27 3.77 -10.02 -5.20
CA HIS A 27 4.73 -8.95 -5.46
C HIS A 27 4.70 -8.52 -6.91
N GLY A 28 5.24 -7.36 -7.17
CA GLY A 28 5.35 -6.81 -8.52
C GLY A 28 5.29 -5.30 -8.51
N THR A 29 5.00 -4.73 -9.67
CA THR A 29 4.90 -3.30 -9.84
C THR A 29 3.45 -2.85 -9.64
N ILE A 30 3.24 -1.80 -8.87
CA ILE A 30 1.92 -1.21 -8.72
C ILE A 30 1.60 -0.47 -10.02
N ILE A 31 0.53 -0.88 -10.69
CA ILE A 31 0.14 -0.30 -11.98
C ILE A 31 -1.10 0.57 -11.88
N ASP A 32 -1.85 0.46 -10.80
CA ASP A 32 -3.04 1.25 -10.59
C ASP A 32 -3.35 1.34 -9.12
N GLU A 33 -4.04 2.39 -8.73
CA GLU A 33 -4.45 2.60 -7.35
C GLU A 33 -5.83 3.26 -7.33
N THR A 34 -6.73 2.67 -6.55
CA THR A 34 -8.02 3.27 -6.23
C THR A 34 -8.03 3.61 -4.74
N ARG A 35 -9.16 4.11 -4.26
CA ARG A 35 -9.31 4.44 -2.83
C ARG A 35 -9.02 3.23 -1.93
N ASN A 36 -9.53 2.06 -2.27
CA ASN A 36 -9.49 0.88 -1.42
C ASN A 36 -8.66 -0.27 -1.96
N THR A 37 -8.13 -0.15 -3.17
CA THR A 37 -7.37 -1.23 -3.79
C THR A 37 -6.10 -0.73 -4.45
N ILE A 38 -5.18 -1.66 -4.66
CA ILE A 38 -4.04 -1.45 -5.55
C ILE A 38 -3.99 -2.63 -6.52
N SER A 39 -3.50 -2.37 -7.73
CA SER A 39 -3.27 -3.42 -8.71
C SER A 39 -1.77 -3.63 -8.83
N ILE A 40 -1.35 -4.88 -8.62
CA ILE A 40 0.06 -5.27 -8.68
C ILE A 40 0.25 -6.19 -9.87
N LYS A 41 1.20 -5.85 -10.73
CA LYS A 41 1.52 -6.65 -11.91
C LYS A 41 2.84 -7.37 -11.72
N ASP A 42 2.79 -8.70 -11.86
CA ASP A 42 3.97 -9.55 -11.83
C ASP A 42 4.03 -10.26 -13.18
N GLY A 43 4.98 -9.85 -14.03
CA GLY A 43 5.08 -10.38 -15.37
C GLY A 43 3.83 -10.08 -16.19
N ARG A 44 3.08 -11.12 -16.55
CA ARG A 44 1.85 -10.99 -17.34
C ARG A 44 0.58 -10.91 -16.50
N ARG A 45 0.70 -11.18 -15.20
CA ARG A 45 -0.46 -11.21 -14.32
C ARG A 45 -0.60 -9.92 -13.56
N ALA A 46 -1.82 -9.43 -13.49
CA ALA A 46 -2.17 -8.32 -12.62
C ALA A 46 -3.16 -8.81 -11.59
N ARG A 47 -2.98 -8.41 -10.34
CA ARG A 47 -3.89 -8.75 -9.25
C ARG A 47 -4.36 -7.48 -8.56
N VAL A 48 -5.65 -7.43 -8.28
CA VAL A 48 -6.24 -6.35 -7.50
C VAL A 48 -6.22 -6.79 -6.04
N VAL A 49 -5.58 -5.97 -5.20
CA VAL A 49 -5.40 -6.27 -3.78
C VAL A 49 -6.13 -5.22 -2.97
N PRO A 50 -7.01 -5.62 -2.03
CA PRO A 50 -7.64 -4.66 -1.13
C PRO A 50 -6.59 -4.08 -0.19
N LYS A 51 -6.62 -2.77 -0.01
CA LYS A 51 -5.67 -2.08 0.88
C LYS A 51 -5.93 -2.42 2.35
N GLN A 52 -7.19 -2.45 2.73
CA GLN A 52 -7.56 -2.65 4.12
C GLN A 52 -7.09 -4.02 4.63
N LEU A 53 -6.55 -4.04 5.84
CA LEU A 53 -6.07 -5.23 6.53
C LEU A 53 -4.81 -5.87 5.92
N CYS A 54 -4.22 -5.26 4.91
CA CYS A 54 -2.96 -5.73 4.33
C CYS A 54 -1.81 -4.86 4.80
N GLU A 55 -0.64 -5.47 4.92
CA GLU A 55 0.61 -4.73 5.06
C GLU A 55 1.45 -4.95 3.81
N LEU A 56 2.11 -3.91 3.38
CA LEU A 56 2.89 -3.86 2.16
C LEU A 56 4.29 -3.36 2.44
N ASN A 57 5.28 -3.96 1.81
CA ASN A 57 6.60 -3.34 1.69
C ASN A 57 6.69 -2.73 0.30
N ILE A 58 7.03 -1.45 0.24
CA ILE A 58 7.11 -0.71 -1.00
C ILE A 58 8.50 -0.11 -1.16
N GLY A 59 9.04 -0.18 -2.36
CA GLY A 59 10.32 0.40 -2.69
C GLY A 59 11.35 -0.64 -3.10
N SER A 60 12.62 -0.21 -3.14
CA SER A 60 13.72 -1.08 -3.53
C SER A 60 14.16 -1.97 -2.37
N ASP A 61 14.90 -3.02 -2.68
CA ASP A 61 15.50 -3.91 -1.68
C ASP A 61 16.39 -3.17 -0.68
N LYS A 62 16.91 -2.00 -1.07
CA LYS A 62 17.82 -1.22 -0.23
C LYS A 62 17.08 -0.42 0.84
N ASN A 63 15.89 0.09 0.51
CA ASN A 63 15.11 0.93 1.42
C ASN A 63 13.62 0.59 1.33
N PRO A 64 13.24 -0.62 1.74
CA PRO A 64 11.82 -0.97 1.75
C PRO A 64 11.10 -0.18 2.84
N VAL A 65 9.89 0.25 2.52
CA VAL A 65 9.03 0.96 3.47
C VAL A 65 7.82 0.08 3.74
N ASN A 66 7.58 -0.19 5.03
CA ASN A 66 6.40 -0.95 5.42
C ASN A 66 5.21 0.00 5.56
N ILE A 67 4.13 -0.30 4.84
CA ILE A 67 2.94 0.52 4.81
C ILE A 67 1.74 -0.32 5.23
N HIS A 68 0.95 0.21 6.17
CA HIS A 68 -0.32 -0.38 6.54
C HIS A 68 -1.38 0.12 5.56
N GLY A 69 -1.97 -0.81 4.80
CA GLY A 69 -2.94 -0.46 3.78
C GLY A 69 -4.14 0.31 4.31
N ARG A 70 -4.52 0.05 5.56
CA ARG A 70 -5.62 0.76 6.23
C ARG A 70 -5.40 2.26 6.29
N ALA A 71 -4.15 2.69 6.50
CA ALA A 71 -3.82 4.11 6.61
C ALA A 71 -3.86 4.81 5.24
N ILE A 72 -3.86 4.07 4.15
CA ILE A 72 -3.85 4.64 2.81
C ILE A 72 -5.10 4.30 2.00
N CYS A 73 -6.24 4.07 2.67
CA CYS A 73 -7.52 3.85 1.99
C CYS A 73 -8.09 5.17 1.48
N PHE A 74 -7.32 5.85 0.64
CA PHE A 74 -7.64 7.10 -0.03
C PHE A 74 -7.05 7.03 -1.43
N ARG A 75 -7.65 7.76 -2.36
CA ARG A 75 -7.04 7.94 -3.67
C ARG A 75 -5.77 8.77 -3.54
N GLN A 76 -4.86 8.64 -4.51
CA GLN A 76 -3.60 9.37 -4.51
C GLN A 76 -3.82 10.87 -4.27
N GLU A 77 -4.74 11.47 -5.02
CA GLU A 77 -5.02 12.90 -4.92
C GLU A 77 -5.63 13.31 -3.59
N ASP A 78 -6.33 12.38 -2.92
CA ASP A 78 -7.00 12.66 -1.66
C ASP A 78 -6.09 12.49 -0.45
N ARG A 79 -4.99 11.75 -0.60
CA ARG A 79 -4.08 11.51 0.53
C ARG A 79 -3.48 12.81 1.07
N ILE A 80 -3.15 13.74 0.20
CA ILE A 80 -2.63 15.04 0.62
C ILE A 80 -3.70 15.83 1.34
N LYS A 81 -4.93 15.84 0.81
CA LYS A 81 -6.07 16.54 1.42
C LYS A 81 -6.44 15.96 2.77
N GLU A 82 -6.35 14.64 2.90
CA GLU A 82 -6.80 13.91 4.09
C GLU A 82 -5.66 13.58 5.05
N TYR A 83 -4.64 14.41 5.02
CA TYR A 83 -3.44 14.26 5.84
C TYR A 83 -3.73 13.92 7.30
N ARG A 84 -4.65 14.68 7.93
CA ARG A 84 -4.97 14.46 9.34
C ARG A 84 -5.60 13.11 9.61
N LYS A 85 -6.46 12.65 8.72
CA LYS A 85 -7.10 11.34 8.83
C LYS A 85 -6.07 10.22 8.68
N ILE A 86 -5.14 10.37 7.76
CA ILE A 86 -4.05 9.42 7.56
C ILE A 86 -3.18 9.34 8.81
N MET A 87 -2.86 10.48 9.41
CA MET A 87 -2.09 10.52 10.65
C MET A 87 -2.80 9.78 11.79
N LYS A 88 -4.12 9.95 11.89
CA LYS A 88 -4.91 9.23 12.88
C LYS A 88 -4.84 7.72 12.67
N GLU A 89 -4.99 7.25 11.44
CA GLU A 89 -4.95 5.83 11.14
C GLU A 89 -3.58 5.23 11.42
N ILE A 90 -2.52 5.96 11.14
CA ILE A 90 -1.16 5.52 11.46
C ILE A 90 -1.01 5.33 12.98
N SER A 91 -1.52 6.29 13.78
CA SER A 91 -1.48 6.19 15.23
C SER A 91 -2.26 4.99 15.74
N ARG A 92 -3.43 4.72 15.15
CA ARG A 92 -4.30 3.60 15.56
C ARG A 92 -3.66 2.25 15.32
N VAL A 93 -2.93 2.09 14.23
CA VAL A 93 -2.27 0.81 13.91
C VAL A 93 -0.89 0.68 14.55
N GLY A 94 -0.46 1.68 15.29
CA GLY A 94 0.81 1.64 16.02
C GLY A 94 2.04 1.72 15.12
N VAL A 95 1.95 2.37 14.00
CA VAL A 95 3.08 2.57 13.09
C VAL A 95 4.05 3.57 13.71
N LYS A 96 5.29 3.21 13.74
CA LYS A 96 6.35 4.06 14.29
C LYS A 96 7.21 4.63 13.19
#